data_1acc82ffca8f801827fb7b399513cbd9
#
_entry.id   1acc82ffca8f801827fb7b399513cbd9
#
_cell.length_a   1.000
_cell.length_b   1.000
_cell.length_c   1.000
_cell.angle_alpha   90.00
_cell.angle_beta   90.00
_cell.angle_gamma   90.00
#
_symmetry.space_group_name_H-M   'P 1'
#
loop_
_entity.id
_entity.type
_entity.pdbx_description
1 polymer ?
#
loop_
_entity_poly.entity_id
_entity_poly.type
_entity_poly.pdbx_seq_one_letter_code
_entity_poly.pdbx_strand_id
1 'polypeptide(L)'
;QPLTVPAGPNQCWSMDFMSDALTDGRRFRTLNVVEDWNRELLGIEVDFSLPAVRVVRLLAQLIERHGPPAQLRVDNGPEFISQA
;
A
#
# COMPACT_ATOMS: atom_id res chain seq x y z
N GLN A 1 1.74 3.92 -20.07
CA GLN A 1 0.82 4.66 -19.21
C GLN A 1 1.55 5.80 -18.51
N PRO A 2 1.35 6.99 -18.95
CA PRO A 2 2.02 8.11 -18.29
C PRO A 2 1.47 8.28 -16.88
N LEU A 3 2.37 8.66 -15.99
CA LEU A 3 2.00 8.90 -14.62
C LEU A 3 1.67 10.37 -14.46
N THR A 4 0.51 10.64 -13.91
CA THR A 4 0.14 11.99 -13.59
C THR A 4 0.83 12.41 -12.29
N VAL A 5 1.52 13.54 -12.33
CA VAL A 5 2.13 14.06 -11.13
C VAL A 5 1.04 14.68 -10.28
N PRO A 6 0.86 14.23 -9.04
CA PRO A 6 -0.19 14.80 -8.20
C PRO A 6 0.07 16.28 -7.92
N ALA A 7 -0.99 17.05 -7.92
CA ALA A 7 -0.89 18.48 -7.63
C ALA A 7 -1.00 18.75 -6.13
N GLY A 8 -1.42 17.78 -5.34
CA GLY A 8 -1.58 17.96 -3.91
C GLY A 8 -1.85 16.63 -3.24
N PRO A 9 -2.14 16.67 -1.93
CA PRO A 9 -2.37 15.45 -1.18
C PRO A 9 -3.66 14.76 -1.61
N ASN A 10 -3.72 13.46 -1.38
CA ASN A 10 -4.90 12.63 -1.60
C ASN A 10 -5.30 12.49 -3.05
N GLN A 11 -4.39 12.74 -3.97
CA GLN A 11 -4.68 12.48 -5.36
C GLN A 11 -4.28 11.08 -5.76
N CYS A 12 -3.17 10.59 -5.27
CA CYS A 12 -2.73 9.24 -5.58
C CYS A 12 -1.93 8.67 -4.42
N TRP A 13 -2.34 7.51 -3.96
CA TRP A 13 -1.60 6.74 -2.97
C TRP A 13 -0.99 5.54 -3.66
N SER A 14 0.22 5.17 -3.29
CA SER A 14 0.88 3.98 -3.79
C SER A 14 0.94 2.94 -2.71
N MET A 15 0.62 1.71 -3.07
CA MET A 15 0.78 0.55 -2.20
C MET A 15 1.95 -0.27 -2.68
N ASP A 16 2.86 -0.60 -1.78
CA ASP A 16 4.03 -1.38 -2.09
C ASP A 16 4.08 -2.59 -1.16
N PHE A 17 4.09 -3.77 -1.76
CA PHE A 17 4.16 -5.02 -1.02
C PHE A 17 5.57 -5.54 -1.09
N MET A 18 6.13 -5.88 0.07
CA MET A 18 7.48 -6.42 0.14
C MET A 18 7.46 -7.67 0.98
N SER A 19 8.45 -8.52 0.77
CA SER A 19 8.59 -9.69 1.62
C SER A 19 10.06 -9.83 2.00
N ASP A 20 10.28 -10.32 3.21
CA ASP A 20 11.61 -10.45 3.75
C ASP A 20 11.59 -11.65 4.71
N ALA A 21 12.72 -11.96 5.29
CA ALA A 21 12.84 -13.10 6.16
C ALA A 21 13.48 -12.71 7.47
N LEU A 22 12.98 -13.31 8.55
CA LEU A 22 13.62 -13.18 9.85
C LEU A 22 14.89 -14.02 9.88
N THR A 23 15.71 -13.79 10.88
CA THR A 23 16.96 -14.53 11.02
C THR A 23 16.73 -16.02 11.15
N ASP A 24 15.59 -16.43 11.66
CA ASP A 24 15.27 -17.86 11.80
C ASP A 24 14.68 -18.45 10.51
N GLY A 25 14.61 -17.68 9.44
CA GLY A 25 14.15 -18.18 8.16
C GLY A 25 12.68 -17.99 7.89
N ARG A 26 11.90 -17.58 8.87
CA ARG A 26 10.48 -17.36 8.62
C ARG A 26 10.28 -16.10 7.81
N ARG A 27 9.38 -16.15 6.84
CA ARG A 27 9.14 -15.02 5.97
C ARG A 27 8.00 -14.16 6.50
N PHE A 28 8.11 -12.89 6.24
CA PHE A 28 7.04 -11.98 6.59
C PHE A 28 6.82 -11.01 5.43
N ARG A 29 5.68 -10.35 5.45
CA ARG A 29 5.30 -9.42 4.40
C ARG A 29 5.01 -8.06 5.01
N THR A 30 5.31 -7.03 4.23
CA THR A 30 4.99 -5.67 4.63
C THR A 30 4.18 -5.02 3.53
N LEU A 31 3.27 -4.14 3.95
CA LEU A 31 2.52 -3.29 3.05
C LEU A 31 2.78 -1.86 3.45
N ASN A 32 3.28 -1.07 2.52
CA ASN A 32 3.49 0.35 2.72
C ASN A 32 2.51 1.12 1.87
N VAL A 33 1.85 2.13 2.45
CA VAL A 33 0.97 3.02 1.70
C VAL A 33 1.59 4.39 1.77
N VAL A 34 1.87 4.97 0.62
CA VAL A 34 2.65 6.20 0.50
C VAL A 34 1.83 7.23 -0.26
N GLU A 35 1.86 8.46 0.24
CA GLU A 35 1.31 9.60 -0.47
C GLU A 35 2.25 9.97 -1.61
N ASP A 36 1.77 9.89 -2.85
CA ASP A 36 2.64 10.11 -4.00
C ASP A 36 3.09 11.56 -4.12
N TRP A 37 2.28 12.48 -3.62
CA TRP A 37 2.59 13.90 -3.75
C TRP A 37 3.88 14.29 -3.04
N ASN A 38 4.03 13.84 -1.81
CA ASN A 38 5.19 14.24 -1.00
C ASN A 38 5.98 13.06 -0.47
N ARG A 39 5.65 11.84 -0.91
CA ARG A 39 6.33 10.62 -0.50
C ARG A 39 6.18 10.32 0.98
N GLU A 40 5.16 10.85 1.59
CA GLU A 40 4.91 10.61 3.00
C GLU A 40 4.36 9.21 3.21
N LEU A 41 4.90 8.49 4.19
CA LEU A 41 4.39 7.16 4.53
C LEU A 41 3.11 7.34 5.33
N LEU A 42 1.99 6.91 4.77
CA LEU A 42 0.70 7.05 5.42
C LEU A 42 0.42 5.90 6.38
N GLY A 43 0.87 4.72 6.05
CA GLY A 43 0.62 3.56 6.89
C GLY A 43 1.51 2.40 6.51
N ILE A 44 1.68 1.49 7.45
CA ILE A 44 2.47 0.29 7.23
C ILE A 44 1.80 -0.85 7.97
N GLU A 45 1.80 -2.02 7.35
CA GLU A 45 1.27 -3.23 7.95
C GLU A 45 2.30 -4.32 7.80
N VAL A 46 2.55 -5.07 8.86
CA VAL A 46 3.55 -6.13 8.87
C VAL A 46 2.91 -7.39 9.43
N ASP A 47 3.05 -8.50 8.72
CA ASP A 47 2.53 -9.76 9.22
C ASP A 47 3.22 -10.88 8.46
N PHE A 48 3.08 -12.10 8.95
CA PHE A 48 3.58 -13.26 8.24
C PHE A 48 2.79 -13.48 6.95
N SER A 49 1.54 -13.06 6.91
CA SER A 49 0.77 -13.02 5.68
C SER A 49 -0.12 -11.79 5.70
N LEU A 50 -0.44 -11.30 4.49
CA LEU A 50 -1.28 -10.12 4.35
C LEU A 50 -2.47 -10.48 3.49
N PRO A 51 -3.50 -11.10 4.09
CA PRO A 51 -4.71 -11.38 3.33
C PRO A 51 -5.44 -10.09 2.97
N ALA A 52 -6.31 -10.19 1.98
CA ALA A 52 -7.00 -9.01 1.47
C ALA A 52 -7.75 -8.27 2.56
N VAL A 53 -8.29 -8.99 3.54
CA VAL A 53 -9.05 -8.34 4.62
C VAL A 53 -8.15 -7.40 5.43
N ARG A 54 -6.88 -7.74 5.61
CA ARG A 54 -5.96 -6.86 6.33
C ARG A 54 -5.63 -5.63 5.51
N VAL A 55 -5.48 -5.80 4.20
CA VAL A 55 -5.22 -4.68 3.30
C VAL A 55 -6.41 -3.72 3.29
N VAL A 56 -7.60 -4.26 3.17
CA VAL A 56 -8.81 -3.44 3.16
C VAL A 56 -8.97 -2.69 4.47
N ARG A 57 -8.68 -3.34 5.58
CA ARG A 57 -8.80 -2.70 6.89
C ARG A 57 -7.82 -1.53 7.02
N LEU A 58 -6.58 -1.72 6.58
CA LEU A 58 -5.62 -0.62 6.63
C LEU A 58 -6.08 0.54 5.77
N LEU A 59 -6.51 0.26 4.55
CA LEU A 59 -6.97 1.31 3.66
C LEU A 59 -8.19 2.03 4.24
N ALA A 60 -9.11 1.29 4.85
CA ALA A 60 -10.28 1.92 5.46
C ALA A 60 -9.88 2.88 6.57
N GLN A 61 -8.91 2.48 7.39
CA GLN A 61 -8.43 3.36 8.45
C GLN A 61 -7.78 4.61 7.91
N LEU A 62 -7.01 4.48 6.84
CA LEU A 62 -6.36 5.63 6.25
C LEU A 62 -7.36 6.56 5.59
N ILE A 63 -8.37 5.99 4.94
CA ILE A 63 -9.43 6.79 4.32
C ILE A 63 -10.20 7.57 5.39
N GLU A 64 -10.46 6.93 6.50
CA GLU A 64 -11.16 7.60 7.60
C GLU A 64 -10.37 8.77 8.13
N ARG A 65 -9.05 8.64 8.17
CA ARG A 65 -8.17 9.67 8.72
C ARG A 65 -7.88 10.77 7.73
N HIS A 66 -7.67 10.43 6.47
CA HIS A 66 -7.20 11.38 5.46
C HIS A 66 -8.21 11.68 4.37
N GLY A 67 -9.29 10.92 4.29
CA GLY A 67 -10.20 11.00 3.17
C GLY A 67 -9.75 10.08 2.04
N PRO A 68 -10.66 9.74 1.12
CA PRO A 68 -10.31 8.83 0.05
C PRO A 68 -9.40 9.48 -0.99
N PRO A 69 -8.43 8.73 -1.51
CA PRO A 69 -7.61 9.26 -2.60
C PRO A 69 -8.38 9.17 -3.90
N ALA A 70 -7.99 10.01 -4.86
CA ALA A 70 -8.59 9.92 -6.18
C ALA A 70 -8.13 8.67 -6.91
N GLN A 71 -6.90 8.23 -6.66
CA GLN A 71 -6.34 7.04 -7.29
C GLN A 71 -5.55 6.23 -6.26
N LEU A 72 -5.53 4.93 -6.49
CA LEU A 72 -4.74 4.02 -5.68
C LEU A 72 -3.93 3.16 -6.63
N ARG A 73 -2.62 3.21 -6.51
CA ARG A 73 -1.71 2.51 -7.40
C ARG A 73 -1.04 1.38 -6.65
N VAL A 74 -1.00 0.21 -7.27
CA VAL A 74 -0.28 -0.93 -6.71
C VAL A 74 1.05 -1.04 -7.44
N ASP A 75 2.12 -0.94 -6.68
CA ASP A 75 3.44 -0.71 -7.27
C ASP A 75 4.17 -1.99 -7.64
N ASN A 76 3.77 -3.11 -7.07
CA ASN A 76 4.39 -4.35 -7.44
C ASN A 76 3.40 -5.47 -7.24
N GLY A 77 3.78 -6.65 -7.66
CA GLY A 77 2.98 -7.81 -7.41
C GLY A 77 1.90 -8.02 -8.44
N PRO A 78 2.27 -8.46 -9.64
CA PRO A 78 1.23 -8.89 -10.57
C PRO A 78 0.28 -9.91 -9.97
N GLU A 79 0.77 -10.73 -9.07
CA GLU A 79 -0.09 -11.70 -8.41
C GLU A 79 -1.18 -11.03 -7.59
N PHE A 80 -0.90 -9.86 -7.01
CA PHE A 80 -1.92 -9.16 -6.27
C PHE A 80 -3.00 -8.62 -7.19
N ILE A 81 -2.58 -8.07 -8.31
CA ILE A 81 -3.52 -7.53 -9.28
C ILE A 81 -4.41 -8.63 -9.83
N SER A 82 -3.85 -9.80 -10.04
CA SER A 82 -4.61 -10.89 -10.62
C SER A 82 -5.71 -11.40 -9.68
N GLN A 83 -5.67 -11.02 -8.43
CA GLN A 83 -6.70 -11.41 -7.48
C GLN A 83 -7.92 -10.50 -7.53
N ALA A 84 -7.81 -9.40 -8.19
CA ALA A 84 -8.91 -8.45 -8.22
C ALA A 84 -10.15 -8.99 -8.90
#